data_919319d457b29f7e8d0363f97f424318
#
_entry.id   919319d457b29f7e8d0363f97f424318
#
_cell.length_a   1.000
_cell.length_b   1.000
_cell.length_c   1.000
_cell.angle_alpha   90.00
_cell.angle_beta   90.00
_cell.angle_gamma   90.00
#
_symmetry.space_group_name_H-M   'P 1'
#
loop_
_entity.id
_entity.type
_entity.pdbx_description
1 polymer ?
#
loop_
_entity_poly.entity_id
_entity_poly.type
_entity_poly.pdbx_seq_one_letter_code
_entity_poly.pdbx_strand_id
1 'polypeptide(L)'
;KKFNLIFCFFIIVSCSETKQDDFTFSTWVGAGSKFDKNVWSKKLNYYDSLGISEILVGGSPEVLRKIIPIANKKNIKVHGWMWTLNRPGDTIANKNEDWYAVNRKGQNSLEFRAYVDYYQWLSPFHPDARKHIINNAKIMMEVEGLESIHLDYVRFPDVILGADLQPKYNIIQDKELPEYDYGYHPIAR
;
A
#
# COMPACT_ATOMS: atom_id res chain seq x y z
N LYS A 1 -45.96 -25.76 -63.16
CA LYS A 1 -45.74 -24.86 -62.02
C LYS A 1 -44.32 -25.14 -61.46
N LYS A 2 -43.38 -24.19 -61.71
CA LYS A 2 -42.04 -24.31 -61.20
C LYS A 2 -42.00 -23.54 -59.85
N PHE A 3 -41.64 -24.22 -58.76
CA PHE A 3 -41.48 -23.70 -57.43
C PHE A 3 -40.01 -23.23 -57.29
N ASN A 4 -39.77 -21.89 -57.24
CA ASN A 4 -38.46 -21.36 -56.93
C ASN A 4 -38.29 -21.31 -55.42
N LEU A 5 -37.38 -22.14 -54.91
CA LEU A 5 -36.98 -22.13 -53.49
C LEU A 5 -35.90 -21.05 -53.34
N ILE A 6 -36.27 -19.93 -52.70
CA ILE A 6 -35.30 -18.88 -52.31
C ILE A 6 -34.65 -19.31 -51.00
N PHE A 7 -33.36 -19.64 -51.06
CA PHE A 7 -32.54 -19.99 -49.91
C PHE A 7 -31.95 -18.69 -49.32
N CYS A 8 -32.57 -18.18 -48.23
CA CYS A 8 -31.99 -17.05 -47.47
C CYS A 8 -30.81 -17.53 -46.63
N PHE A 9 -29.61 -17.16 -47.02
CA PHE A 9 -28.39 -17.41 -46.25
C PHE A 9 -28.29 -16.32 -45.17
N PHE A 10 -28.65 -16.67 -43.93
CA PHE A 10 -28.36 -15.82 -42.77
C PHE A 10 -26.87 -15.95 -42.41
N ILE A 11 -26.07 -14.96 -42.76
CA ILE A 11 -24.71 -14.81 -42.25
C ILE A 11 -24.83 -14.30 -40.81
N ILE A 12 -24.65 -15.17 -39.82
CA ILE A 12 -24.48 -14.80 -38.44
C ILE A 12 -23.04 -14.31 -38.31
N VAL A 13 -22.85 -12.97 -38.37
CA VAL A 13 -21.59 -12.35 -37.96
C VAL A 13 -21.54 -12.39 -36.43
N SER A 14 -20.93 -13.45 -35.90
CA SER A 14 -20.54 -13.49 -34.50
C SER A 14 -19.40 -12.47 -34.28
N CYS A 15 -19.74 -11.25 -33.89
CA CYS A 15 -18.78 -10.34 -33.29
C CYS A 15 -18.42 -10.94 -31.92
N SER A 16 -17.33 -11.70 -31.85
CA SER A 16 -16.67 -11.92 -30.57
C SER A 16 -16.02 -10.57 -30.17
N GLU A 17 -16.65 -9.83 -29.27
CA GLU A 17 -15.94 -8.80 -28.55
C GLU A 17 -14.78 -9.50 -27.81
N THR A 18 -13.58 -9.40 -28.37
CA THR A 18 -12.37 -9.65 -27.60
C THR A 18 -12.40 -8.61 -26.49
N LYS A 19 -12.71 -9.02 -25.24
CA LYS A 19 -12.44 -8.21 -24.07
C LYS A 19 -10.96 -7.87 -24.15
N GLN A 20 -10.65 -6.67 -24.61
CA GLN A 20 -9.34 -6.11 -24.46
C GLN A 20 -9.18 -5.93 -22.97
N ASP A 21 -8.29 -6.70 -22.34
CA ASP A 21 -7.93 -6.48 -20.94
C ASP A 21 -7.30 -5.08 -20.88
N ASP A 22 -8.06 -4.12 -20.37
CA ASP A 22 -7.61 -2.75 -20.19
C ASP A 22 -6.49 -2.79 -19.17
N PHE A 23 -5.26 -2.64 -19.65
CA PHE A 23 -4.08 -2.62 -18.79
C PHE A 23 -4.05 -1.30 -18.00
N THR A 24 -4.10 -1.40 -16.66
CA THR A 24 -4.13 -0.25 -15.78
C THR A 24 -2.73 0.08 -15.26
N PHE A 25 -2.28 1.31 -15.47
CA PHE A 25 -1.02 1.82 -14.89
C PHE A 25 -1.31 2.55 -13.58
N SER A 26 -0.58 2.16 -12.53
CA SER A 26 -0.65 2.80 -11.23
C SER A 26 0.74 3.16 -10.68
N THR A 27 0.79 4.13 -9.75
CA THR A 27 2.05 4.52 -9.09
C THR A 27 1.82 4.90 -7.63
N TRP A 28 2.85 4.70 -6.79
CA TRP A 28 2.87 5.19 -5.42
C TRP A 28 3.35 6.63 -5.36
N VAL A 29 2.73 7.41 -4.49
CA VAL A 29 3.12 8.80 -4.26
C VAL A 29 2.91 9.21 -2.81
N GLY A 30 3.94 9.75 -2.17
CA GLY A 30 3.83 10.41 -0.87
C GLY A 30 3.16 11.77 -1.00
N ALA A 31 2.14 12.04 -0.19
CA ALA A 31 1.47 13.33 -0.18
C ALA A 31 2.30 14.43 0.51
N GLY A 32 3.29 14.06 1.32
CA GLY A 32 4.02 14.98 2.18
C GLY A 32 3.17 15.50 3.35
N SER A 33 3.73 16.41 4.13
CA SER A 33 3.06 16.99 5.29
C SER A 33 2.18 18.21 4.96
N LYS A 34 2.38 18.83 3.79
CA LYS A 34 1.64 20.04 3.37
C LYS A 34 1.03 19.83 2.00
N PHE A 35 -0.27 20.08 1.93
CA PHE A 35 -0.98 20.09 0.65
C PHE A 35 -0.75 21.40 -0.09
N ASP A 36 -0.34 21.31 -1.36
CA ASP A 36 -0.31 22.43 -2.30
C ASP A 36 -1.09 22.04 -3.57
N LYS A 37 -2.17 22.77 -3.84
CA LYS A 37 -3.06 22.52 -4.96
C LYS A 37 -2.37 22.62 -6.31
N ASN A 38 -1.45 23.59 -6.48
CA ASN A 38 -0.76 23.81 -7.76
C ASN A 38 0.25 22.68 -8.03
N VAL A 39 0.96 22.25 -6.98
CA VAL A 39 1.89 21.11 -7.06
C VAL A 39 1.13 19.84 -7.44
N TRP A 40 0.01 19.56 -6.77
CA TRP A 40 -0.81 18.38 -7.07
C TRP A 40 -1.44 18.45 -8.47
N SER A 41 -1.93 19.62 -8.91
CA SER A 41 -2.47 19.78 -10.26
C SER A 41 -1.42 19.50 -11.34
N LYS A 42 -0.19 20.00 -11.17
CA LYS A 42 0.92 19.71 -12.08
C LYS A 42 1.29 18.23 -12.09
N LYS A 43 1.38 17.62 -10.90
CA LYS A 43 1.70 16.19 -10.75
C LYS A 43 0.65 15.31 -11.42
N LEU A 44 -0.63 15.57 -11.20
CA LEU A 44 -1.72 14.81 -11.82
C LEU A 44 -1.82 15.02 -13.33
N ASN A 45 -1.52 16.23 -13.85
CA ASN A 45 -1.39 16.44 -15.29
C ASN A 45 -0.25 15.61 -15.91
N TYR A 46 0.86 15.50 -15.18
CA TYR A 46 1.98 14.67 -15.62
C TYR A 46 1.62 13.18 -15.62
N TYR A 47 0.96 12.68 -14.58
CA TYR A 47 0.51 11.30 -14.52
C TYR A 47 -0.49 10.96 -15.63
N ASP A 48 -1.46 11.84 -15.87
CA ASP A 48 -2.42 11.73 -16.96
C ASP A 48 -1.72 11.62 -18.33
N SER A 49 -0.69 12.46 -18.57
CA SER A 49 0.10 12.43 -19.82
C SER A 49 0.91 11.13 -20.01
N LEU A 50 1.16 10.38 -18.94
CA LEU A 50 1.82 9.07 -18.96
C LEU A 50 0.84 7.89 -19.05
N GLY A 51 -0.47 8.15 -19.11
CA GLY A 51 -1.50 7.11 -19.10
C GLY A 51 -1.70 6.45 -17.72
N ILE A 52 -1.21 7.07 -16.63
CA ILE A 52 -1.45 6.58 -15.28
C ILE A 52 -2.89 6.93 -14.89
N SER A 53 -3.69 5.92 -14.65
CA SER A 53 -5.12 6.03 -14.31
C SER A 53 -5.42 5.81 -12.82
N GLU A 54 -4.45 5.35 -12.05
CA GLU A 54 -4.60 5.10 -10.61
C GLU A 54 -3.35 5.53 -9.84
N ILE A 55 -3.55 6.10 -8.63
CA ILE A 55 -2.46 6.48 -7.73
C ILE A 55 -2.70 5.98 -6.31
N LEU A 56 -1.64 5.45 -5.69
CA LEU A 56 -1.64 5.01 -4.30
C LEU A 56 -0.97 6.11 -3.45
N VAL A 57 -1.78 6.86 -2.71
CA VAL A 57 -1.33 8.08 -2.03
C VAL A 57 -1.10 7.82 -0.55
N GLY A 58 0.16 7.96 -0.11
CA GLY A 58 0.53 7.96 1.32
C GLY A 58 0.31 9.35 1.92
N GLY A 59 -0.70 9.48 2.76
CA GLY A 59 -1.05 10.74 3.41
C GLY A 59 -2.17 10.60 4.42
N SER A 60 -2.46 11.69 5.13
CA SER A 60 -3.58 11.72 6.08
C SER A 60 -4.93 11.79 5.35
N PRO A 61 -6.04 11.39 6.00
CA PRO A 61 -7.39 11.54 5.47
C PRO A 61 -7.71 12.97 4.99
N GLU A 62 -7.24 14.00 5.71
CA GLU A 62 -7.45 15.40 5.35
C GLU A 62 -6.76 15.78 4.03
N VAL A 63 -5.57 15.23 3.79
CA VAL A 63 -4.83 15.46 2.54
C VAL A 63 -5.48 14.72 1.39
N LEU A 64 -5.92 13.47 1.60
CA LEU A 64 -6.64 12.69 0.59
C LEU A 64 -7.93 13.39 0.15
N ARG A 65 -8.74 13.92 1.08
CA ARG A 65 -9.96 14.71 0.74
C ARG A 65 -9.66 15.92 -0.16
N LYS A 66 -8.45 16.47 -0.13
CA LYS A 66 -8.04 17.60 -0.98
C LYS A 66 -7.51 17.14 -2.34
N ILE A 67 -6.90 15.97 -2.43
CA ILE A 67 -6.32 15.41 -3.66
C ILE A 67 -7.42 14.83 -4.56
N ILE A 68 -8.34 14.05 -3.99
CA ILE A 68 -9.38 13.32 -4.73
C ILE A 68 -10.16 14.21 -5.71
N PRO A 69 -10.68 15.41 -5.33
CA PRO A 69 -11.42 16.25 -6.27
C PRO A 69 -10.59 16.75 -7.46
N ILE A 70 -9.26 16.81 -7.31
CA ILE A 70 -8.35 17.21 -8.41
C ILE A 70 -8.08 16.02 -9.32
N ALA A 71 -7.87 14.84 -8.74
CA ALA A 71 -7.63 13.60 -9.46
C ALA A 71 -8.86 13.18 -10.29
N ASN A 72 -10.06 13.30 -9.72
CA ASN A 72 -11.32 12.98 -10.40
C ASN A 72 -11.54 13.79 -11.70
N LYS A 73 -11.05 15.04 -11.75
CA LYS A 73 -11.10 15.86 -12.98
C LYS A 73 -10.26 15.30 -14.13
N LYS A 74 -9.39 14.34 -13.83
CA LYS A 74 -8.50 13.65 -14.75
C LYS A 74 -8.85 12.17 -14.92
N ASN A 75 -9.97 11.74 -14.34
CA ASN A 75 -10.33 10.33 -14.28
C ASN A 75 -9.26 9.44 -13.62
N ILE A 76 -8.43 10.02 -12.73
CA ILE A 76 -7.42 9.29 -11.97
C ILE A 76 -8.04 8.85 -10.66
N LYS A 77 -8.09 7.55 -10.42
CA LYS A 77 -8.55 6.94 -9.17
C LYS A 77 -7.50 7.11 -8.07
N VAL A 78 -7.96 7.33 -6.85
CA VAL A 78 -7.09 7.53 -5.69
C VAL A 78 -7.31 6.41 -4.69
N HIS A 79 -6.23 5.70 -4.35
CA HIS A 79 -6.18 4.70 -3.30
C HIS A 79 -5.40 5.25 -2.11
N GLY A 80 -5.85 4.98 -0.88
CA GLY A 80 -5.10 5.33 0.32
C GLY A 80 -3.97 4.33 0.56
N TRP A 81 -2.74 4.78 0.57
CA TRP A 81 -1.58 3.95 0.90
C TRP A 81 -1.17 4.16 2.34
N MET A 82 -1.20 3.10 3.15
CA MET A 82 -0.79 3.15 4.56
C MET A 82 0.23 2.07 4.90
N TRP A 83 1.21 2.44 5.70
CA TRP A 83 2.08 1.49 6.35
C TRP A 83 1.32 0.81 7.49
N THR A 84 1.25 -0.51 7.45
CA THR A 84 0.38 -1.29 8.34
C THR A 84 1.07 -1.62 9.65
N LEU A 85 2.07 -2.48 9.63
CA LEU A 85 2.78 -2.91 10.84
C LEU A 85 3.98 -2.02 11.15
N ASN A 86 4.64 -1.44 10.16
CA ASN A 86 5.70 -0.46 10.39
C ASN A 86 5.08 0.90 10.70
N ARG A 87 5.22 1.38 11.95
CA ARG A 87 4.51 2.56 12.48
C ARG A 87 5.44 3.59 13.09
N PRO A 88 6.43 4.13 12.32
CA PRO A 88 7.31 5.17 12.86
C PRO A 88 6.51 6.43 13.21
N GLY A 89 6.79 6.98 14.41
CA GLY A 89 6.15 8.20 14.87
C GLY A 89 4.67 8.06 15.27
N ASP A 90 4.15 6.85 15.40
CA ASP A 90 2.80 6.63 15.90
C ASP A 90 2.74 6.91 17.41
N THR A 91 2.20 8.08 17.77
CA THR A 91 2.19 8.58 19.16
C THR A 91 1.33 7.77 20.11
N ILE A 92 0.38 6.99 19.58
CA ILE A 92 -0.43 6.06 20.38
C ILE A 92 0.37 4.78 20.62
N ALA A 93 0.92 4.19 19.56
CA ALA A 93 1.72 2.99 19.67
C ALA A 93 2.96 3.21 20.56
N ASN A 94 3.64 4.34 20.45
CA ASN A 94 4.84 4.66 21.24
C ASN A 94 4.60 4.73 22.77
N LYS A 95 3.34 4.82 23.20
CA LYS A 95 2.95 4.75 24.63
C LYS A 95 2.66 3.33 25.10
N ASN A 96 2.69 2.35 24.20
CA ASN A 96 2.33 0.96 24.45
C ASN A 96 3.45 0.06 23.90
N GLU A 97 4.56 -0.03 24.66
CA GLU A 97 5.76 -0.76 24.24
C GLU A 97 5.50 -2.24 23.97
N ASP A 98 4.54 -2.82 24.69
CA ASP A 98 4.09 -4.20 24.54
C ASP A 98 3.39 -4.49 23.21
N TRP A 99 3.04 -3.45 22.44
CA TRP A 99 2.48 -3.64 21.10
C TRP A 99 3.54 -3.97 20.05
N TYR A 100 4.82 -3.72 20.34
CA TYR A 100 5.88 -3.85 19.36
C TYR A 100 6.34 -5.30 19.18
N ALA A 101 6.71 -5.63 17.95
CA ALA A 101 7.28 -6.93 17.63
C ALA A 101 8.60 -7.14 18.38
N VAL A 102 8.84 -8.37 18.83
CA VAL A 102 10.01 -8.76 19.60
C VAL A 102 10.89 -9.68 18.76
N ASN A 103 12.19 -9.45 18.76
CA ASN A 103 13.18 -10.27 18.09
C ASN A 103 13.58 -11.49 18.95
N ARG A 104 14.39 -12.40 18.38
CA ARG A 104 14.84 -13.63 19.06
C ARG A 104 15.70 -13.37 20.31
N LYS A 105 16.31 -12.18 20.43
CA LYS A 105 17.04 -11.74 21.62
C LYS A 105 16.13 -11.17 22.72
N GLY A 106 14.83 -11.04 22.48
CA GLY A 106 13.88 -10.46 23.42
C GLY A 106 13.79 -8.93 23.37
N GLN A 107 14.40 -8.28 22.39
CA GLN A 107 14.35 -6.83 22.24
C GLN A 107 13.12 -6.44 21.39
N ASN A 108 12.37 -5.43 21.80
CA ASN A 108 11.24 -4.92 21.03
C ASN A 108 11.70 -3.96 19.90
N SER A 109 10.88 -3.81 18.87
CA SER A 109 11.19 -2.99 17.69
C SER A 109 11.13 -1.48 17.94
N LEU A 110 10.67 -1.02 19.08
CA LEU A 110 10.75 0.38 19.48
C LEU A 110 12.16 0.73 19.97
N GLU A 111 12.80 -0.18 20.71
CA GLU A 111 14.14 -0.01 21.26
C GLU A 111 15.23 -0.38 20.26
N PHE A 112 15.08 -1.55 19.61
CA PHE A 112 16.00 -2.06 18.61
C PHE A 112 15.36 -2.03 17.23
N ARG A 113 15.87 -1.15 16.36
CA ARG A 113 15.36 -0.96 15.01
C ARG A 113 16.22 -1.72 14.00
N ALA A 114 15.62 -2.69 13.33
CA ALA A 114 16.34 -3.45 12.31
C ALA A 114 16.72 -2.53 11.14
N TYR A 115 17.99 -2.46 10.79
CA TYR A 115 18.57 -1.79 9.63
C TYR A 115 18.42 -0.27 9.56
N VAL A 116 17.22 0.29 9.79
CA VAL A 116 16.91 1.71 9.58
C VAL A 116 16.09 2.29 10.73
N ASP A 117 16.29 3.58 11.01
CA ASP A 117 15.69 4.26 12.16
C ASP A 117 14.16 4.33 12.12
N TYR A 118 13.56 4.27 10.93
CA TYR A 118 12.11 4.30 10.77
C TYR A 118 11.45 2.91 10.88
N TYR A 119 12.19 1.83 11.15
CA TYR A 119 11.61 0.51 11.38
C TYR A 119 11.15 0.36 12.82
N GLN A 120 9.86 0.59 13.03
CA GLN A 120 9.17 0.45 14.31
C GLN A 120 7.95 -0.45 14.11
N TRP A 121 8.16 -1.75 14.21
CA TRP A 121 7.20 -2.77 13.81
C TRP A 121 6.29 -3.19 14.95
N LEU A 122 4.98 -3.06 14.77
CA LEU A 122 3.99 -3.60 15.70
C LEU A 122 3.84 -5.11 15.52
N SER A 123 3.52 -5.80 16.62
CA SER A 123 3.24 -7.23 16.59
C SER A 123 1.84 -7.48 16.03
N PRO A 124 1.69 -8.28 14.95
CA PRO A 124 0.38 -8.67 14.45
C PRO A 124 -0.37 -9.60 15.43
N PHE A 125 0.30 -10.13 16.43
CA PHE A 125 -0.31 -11.02 17.43
C PHE A 125 -0.94 -10.25 18.59
N HIS A 126 -0.50 -9.00 18.86
CA HIS A 126 -1.06 -8.21 19.93
C HIS A 126 -2.46 -7.67 19.57
N PRO A 127 -3.52 -7.98 20.38
CA PRO A 127 -4.89 -7.65 20.02
C PRO A 127 -5.14 -6.14 19.92
N ASP A 128 -4.57 -5.35 20.82
CA ASP A 128 -4.77 -3.89 20.82
C ASP A 128 -3.99 -3.21 19.71
N ALA A 129 -2.80 -3.70 19.36
CA ALA A 129 -2.06 -3.25 18.18
C ALA A 129 -2.88 -3.47 16.89
N ARG A 130 -3.47 -4.66 16.72
CA ARG A 130 -4.38 -4.93 15.60
C ARG A 130 -5.59 -4.02 15.59
N LYS A 131 -6.23 -3.82 16.75
CA LYS A 131 -7.39 -2.93 16.88
C LYS A 131 -7.04 -1.49 16.49
N HIS A 132 -5.88 -1.00 16.91
CA HIS A 132 -5.38 0.33 16.55
C HIS A 132 -5.17 0.46 15.03
N ILE A 133 -4.51 -0.51 14.40
CA ILE A 133 -4.29 -0.54 12.94
C ILE A 133 -5.62 -0.58 12.18
N ILE A 134 -6.55 -1.43 12.61
CA ILE A 134 -7.89 -1.54 12.00
C ILE A 134 -8.66 -0.22 12.11
N ASN A 135 -8.58 0.47 13.25
CA ASN A 135 -9.22 1.77 13.43
C ASN A 135 -8.62 2.82 12.49
N ASN A 136 -7.29 2.85 12.31
CA ASN A 136 -6.65 3.76 11.37
C ASN A 136 -7.09 3.48 9.93
N ALA A 137 -7.20 2.22 9.55
CA ALA A 137 -7.72 1.82 8.24
C ALA A 137 -9.17 2.27 8.05
N LYS A 138 -10.04 2.06 9.06
CA LYS A 138 -11.45 2.51 9.01
C LYS A 138 -11.56 4.02 8.82
N ILE A 139 -10.79 4.81 9.56
CA ILE A 139 -10.77 6.28 9.43
C ILE A 139 -10.35 6.70 8.01
N MET A 140 -9.41 5.99 7.41
CA MET A 140 -9.01 6.23 6.01
C MET A 140 -10.13 5.86 5.03
N MET A 141 -10.84 4.75 5.25
CA MET A 141 -11.96 4.31 4.41
C MET A 141 -13.16 5.28 4.44
N GLU A 142 -13.30 6.12 5.48
CA GLU A 142 -14.34 7.14 5.56
C GLU A 142 -14.06 8.36 4.65
N VAL A 143 -12.96 8.37 3.91
CA VAL A 143 -12.66 9.43 2.96
C VAL A 143 -13.51 9.24 1.71
N GLU A 144 -14.45 10.15 1.49
CA GLU A 144 -15.34 10.12 0.33
C GLU A 144 -14.55 10.19 -0.99
N GLY A 145 -14.91 9.33 -1.93
CA GLY A 145 -14.25 9.23 -3.24
C GLY A 145 -12.93 8.49 -3.24
N LEU A 146 -12.53 7.88 -2.11
CA LEU A 146 -11.40 6.95 -2.07
C LEU A 146 -11.82 5.62 -2.71
N GLU A 147 -11.05 5.12 -3.68
CA GLU A 147 -11.36 3.88 -4.39
C GLU A 147 -11.11 2.64 -3.53
N SER A 148 -9.99 2.61 -2.82
CA SER A 148 -9.61 1.53 -1.88
C SER A 148 -8.49 1.95 -0.94
N ILE A 149 -8.08 1.03 -0.05
CA ILE A 149 -6.88 1.16 0.77
C ILE A 149 -5.85 0.12 0.33
N HIS A 150 -4.62 0.57 0.10
CA HIS A 150 -3.46 -0.27 -0.11
C HIS A 150 -2.69 -0.41 1.21
N LEU A 151 -2.63 -1.62 1.74
CA LEU A 151 -1.92 -1.97 2.96
C LEU A 151 -0.49 -2.38 2.62
N ASP A 152 0.47 -1.52 2.97
CA ASP A 152 1.90 -1.81 2.85
C ASP A 152 2.47 -2.29 4.18
N TYR A 153 3.66 -2.89 4.15
CA TYR A 153 4.34 -3.42 5.34
C TYR A 153 3.47 -4.37 6.19
N VAL A 154 2.65 -5.24 5.54
CA VAL A 154 1.91 -6.33 6.21
C VAL A 154 2.86 -7.53 6.37
N ARG A 155 3.99 -7.31 7.01
CA ARG A 155 5.07 -8.29 7.22
C ARG A 155 5.95 -7.88 8.40
N PHE A 156 6.84 -8.74 8.82
CA PHE A 156 7.99 -8.35 9.65
C PHE A 156 9.13 -7.76 8.80
N PRO A 157 10.14 -7.13 9.41
CA PRO A 157 11.36 -6.75 8.71
C PRO A 157 12.05 -8.00 8.13
N ASP A 158 12.92 -7.78 7.14
CA ASP A 158 13.66 -8.86 6.53
C ASP A 158 14.64 -9.48 7.55
N VAL A 159 14.63 -10.80 7.68
CA VAL A 159 15.54 -11.53 8.58
C VAL A 159 16.96 -11.57 8.03
N ILE A 160 17.09 -11.56 6.69
CA ILE A 160 18.34 -11.35 5.96
C ILE A 160 18.11 -10.21 4.97
N LEU A 161 18.92 -9.17 5.07
CA LEU A 161 18.86 -8.06 4.12
C LEU A 161 19.40 -8.50 2.76
N GLY A 162 18.75 -8.07 1.67
CA GLY A 162 19.21 -8.35 0.31
C GLY A 162 20.69 -7.98 0.11
N ALA A 163 21.45 -8.84 -0.54
CA ALA A 163 22.91 -8.72 -0.63
C ALA A 163 23.38 -7.39 -1.24
N ASP A 164 22.64 -6.86 -2.20
CA ASP A 164 22.89 -5.57 -2.83
C ASP A 164 22.61 -4.35 -1.94
N LEU A 165 21.81 -4.53 -0.88
CA LEU A 165 21.50 -3.50 0.10
C LEU A 165 22.47 -3.50 1.30
N GLN A 166 23.10 -4.63 1.61
CA GLN A 166 23.94 -4.79 2.78
C GLN A 166 25.10 -3.75 2.87
N PRO A 167 25.81 -3.43 1.80
CA PRO A 167 26.87 -2.41 1.84
C PRO A 167 26.38 -1.03 2.25
N LYS A 168 25.14 -0.68 1.86
CA LYS A 168 24.53 0.61 2.20
C LYS A 168 24.32 0.79 3.70
N TYR A 169 24.18 -0.31 4.42
CA TYR A 169 23.94 -0.31 5.87
C TYR A 169 25.13 -0.81 6.68
N ASN A 170 26.30 -0.97 6.06
CA ASN A 170 27.52 -1.55 6.68
C ASN A 170 27.27 -2.90 7.36
N ILE A 171 26.46 -3.73 6.74
CA ILE A 171 26.10 -5.07 7.23
C ILE A 171 26.69 -6.09 6.27
N ILE A 172 27.29 -7.15 6.82
CA ILE A 172 27.60 -8.40 6.10
C ILE A 172 26.76 -9.48 6.77
N GLN A 173 25.78 -9.99 6.04
CA GLN A 173 24.81 -10.94 6.57
C GLN A 173 24.69 -12.13 5.60
N ASP A 174 25.30 -13.24 5.95
CA ASP A 174 25.28 -14.51 5.23
C ASP A 174 24.33 -15.54 5.85
N LYS A 175 23.79 -15.23 7.03
CA LYS A 175 22.87 -16.06 7.80
C LYS A 175 21.89 -15.23 8.62
N GLU A 176 20.85 -15.89 9.10
CA GLU A 176 19.90 -15.28 10.03
C GLU A 176 20.58 -14.91 11.35
N LEU A 177 20.46 -13.65 11.73
CA LEU A 177 20.95 -13.14 13.01
C LEU A 177 19.78 -12.92 13.97
N PRO A 178 19.90 -13.37 15.24
CA PRO A 178 18.76 -13.34 16.16
C PRO A 178 18.21 -11.94 16.44
N GLU A 179 19.01 -10.88 16.30
CA GLU A 179 18.57 -9.48 16.44
C GLU A 179 17.70 -8.98 15.30
N TYR A 180 17.71 -9.60 14.13
CA TYR A 180 16.89 -9.27 12.97
C TYR A 180 15.71 -10.22 12.77
N ASP A 181 15.65 -11.30 13.56
CA ASP A 181 14.59 -12.30 13.49
C ASP A 181 13.46 -11.95 14.47
N TYR A 182 12.38 -11.38 13.94
CA TYR A 182 11.21 -10.96 14.68
C TYR A 182 10.09 -12.02 14.65
N GLY A 183 9.09 -11.88 15.54
CA GLY A 183 8.01 -12.84 15.71
C GLY A 183 8.02 -13.54 17.06
N TYR A 184 8.86 -13.08 17.98
CA TYR A 184 9.09 -13.68 19.30
C TYR A 184 8.31 -12.98 20.43
N HIS A 185 7.29 -12.22 20.09
CA HIS A 185 6.42 -11.59 21.07
C HIS A 185 5.76 -12.66 21.98
N PRO A 186 5.67 -12.46 23.31
CA PRO A 186 5.12 -13.47 24.24
C PRO A 186 3.73 -13.98 23.86
N ILE A 187 2.86 -13.13 23.30
CA ILE A 187 1.51 -13.52 22.85
C ILE A 187 1.55 -14.37 21.56
N ALA A 188 2.66 -14.38 20.82
CA ALA A 188 2.80 -15.17 19.60
C ALA A 188 3.14 -16.65 19.86
N ARG A 189 3.42 -17.00 21.10
CA ARG A 189 3.82 -18.33 21.58
C ARG A 189 2.81 -18.84 22.62
#